data_f37b58b4d22d07234cdfc35de01ca8fd
#
_entry.id   f37b58b4d22d07234cdfc35de01ca8fd
#
_cell.length_a   1.000
_cell.length_b   1.000
_cell.length_c   1.000
_cell.angle_alpha   90.00
_cell.angle_beta   90.00
_cell.angle_gamma   90.00
#
_symmetry.space_group_name_H-M   'P 1'
#
loop_
_entity.id
_entity.type
_entity.pdbx_description
1 polymer ?
#
loop_
_entity_poly.entity_id
_entity_poly.type
_entity_poly.pdbx_seq_one_letter_code
_entity_poly.pdbx_strand_id
1 'polypeptide(L)'
;MPVDLGVLCVERRVKLPRSFYDRPTLDVARELLGKTLVHVRQGTTTSGVIVEVEAYIGESDPACHAARGPTSRNAPLYGIPGHAYVYLNYGIHCLMNVVTESHGSPAAVLIRALDPIDGVDVMRRRRARQAKGRRRPARRRLITSIPSRGSRARTRMAAGDPSRSDTTLNREWMP
;
A
#
# COMPACT_ATOMS: atom_id res chain seq x y z
N MET A 1 5.13 -17.94 -3.65
CA MET A 1 5.92 -17.73 -2.43
C MET A 1 5.46 -16.41 -1.82
N PRO A 2 4.92 -16.38 -0.60
CA PRO A 2 4.60 -15.12 0.06
C PRO A 2 5.88 -14.33 0.32
N VAL A 3 5.88 -13.07 -0.06
CA VAL A 3 7.01 -12.16 0.18
C VAL A 3 6.86 -11.65 1.61
N ASP A 4 7.78 -12.03 2.48
CA ASP A 4 7.83 -11.47 3.83
C ASP A 4 8.38 -10.04 3.75
N LEU A 5 7.47 -9.07 3.82
CA LEU A 5 7.79 -7.65 3.83
C LEU A 5 7.89 -7.19 5.29
N GLY A 6 9.12 -6.95 5.74
CA GLY A 6 9.34 -6.37 7.06
C GLY A 6 8.96 -4.89 7.09
N VAL A 7 7.89 -4.51 7.79
CA VAL A 7 7.67 -3.12 8.20
C VAL A 7 8.34 -2.94 9.56
N LEU A 8 9.35 -2.08 9.63
CA LEU A 8 10.12 -1.82 10.83
C LEU A 8 9.67 -0.52 11.50
N CYS A 9 9.60 -0.52 12.81
CA CYS A 9 9.51 0.71 13.60
C CYS A 9 10.88 1.39 13.70
N VAL A 10 10.96 2.69 13.46
CA VAL A 10 12.22 3.44 13.35
C VAL A 10 13.04 3.44 14.63
N GLU A 11 12.41 3.40 15.81
CA GLU A 11 13.12 3.55 17.09
C GLU A 11 13.95 2.33 17.52
N ARG A 12 13.65 1.12 17.04
CA ARG A 12 14.34 -0.10 17.49
C ARG A 12 14.75 -1.07 16.39
N ARG A 13 14.55 -0.77 15.11
CA ARG A 13 14.76 -1.70 13.99
C ARG A 13 14.08 -3.06 14.17
N VAL A 14 12.98 -3.09 14.91
CA VAL A 14 12.22 -4.32 15.20
C VAL A 14 11.05 -4.40 14.22
N LYS A 15 10.89 -5.59 13.62
CA LYS A 15 9.75 -5.89 12.76
C LYS A 15 8.45 -5.79 13.58
N LEU A 16 7.44 -5.10 13.07
CA LEU A 16 6.13 -5.04 13.70
C LEU A 16 5.54 -6.46 13.84
N PRO A 17 5.04 -6.83 15.03
CA PRO A 17 4.45 -8.14 15.24
C PRO A 17 3.15 -8.28 14.46
N ARG A 18 2.72 -9.52 14.22
CA ARG A 18 1.48 -9.80 13.51
C ARG A 18 0.25 -9.20 14.21
N SER A 19 0.26 -9.18 15.54
CA SER A 19 -0.78 -8.55 16.37
C SER A 19 -0.96 -7.06 16.11
N PHE A 20 0.04 -6.37 15.57
CA PHE A 20 -0.08 -4.97 15.13
C PHE A 20 -1.10 -4.84 13.99
N TYR A 21 -1.16 -5.81 13.10
CA TYR A 21 -2.04 -5.81 11.92
C TYR A 21 -3.40 -6.44 12.20
N ASP A 22 -3.52 -7.28 13.23
CA ASP A 22 -4.76 -7.95 13.66
C ASP A 22 -5.60 -7.02 14.54
N ARG A 23 -5.97 -5.88 13.95
CA ARG A 23 -6.72 -4.78 14.58
C ARG A 23 -7.55 -4.06 13.53
N PRO A 24 -8.49 -3.18 13.95
CA PRO A 24 -9.27 -2.37 13.01
C PRO A 24 -8.39 -1.65 11.98
N THR A 25 -8.74 -1.78 10.71
CA THR A 25 -7.95 -1.30 9.56
C THR A 25 -7.61 0.18 9.66
N LEU A 26 -8.55 1.01 10.16
CA LEU A 26 -8.34 2.45 10.30
C LEU A 26 -7.25 2.79 11.33
N ASP A 27 -7.17 2.03 12.42
CA ASP A 27 -6.15 2.23 13.44
C ASP A 27 -4.77 1.82 12.92
N VAL A 28 -4.71 0.66 12.24
CA VAL A 28 -3.49 0.21 11.57
C VAL A 28 -3.02 1.24 10.53
N ALA A 29 -3.94 1.79 9.73
CA ALA A 29 -3.61 2.78 8.71
C ALA A 29 -3.00 4.05 9.32
N ARG A 30 -3.58 4.56 10.40
CA ARG A 30 -3.05 5.74 11.11
C ARG A 30 -1.66 5.49 11.69
N GLU A 31 -1.48 4.34 12.33
CA GLU A 31 -0.23 4.00 12.99
C GLU A 31 0.87 3.56 12.02
N LEU A 32 0.55 3.15 10.80
CA LEU A 32 1.54 2.87 9.75
C LEU A 32 2.22 4.14 9.23
N LEU A 33 1.56 5.29 9.33
CA LEU A 33 2.19 6.56 8.97
C LEU A 33 3.40 6.83 9.88
N GLY A 34 4.52 7.21 9.27
CA GLY A 34 5.79 7.41 9.97
C GLY A 34 6.59 6.13 10.23
N LYS A 35 6.05 4.93 10.00
CA LYS A 35 6.82 3.68 10.07
C LYS A 35 7.70 3.52 8.83
N THR A 36 8.80 2.79 8.98
CA THR A 36 9.71 2.50 7.88
C THR A 36 9.34 1.18 7.21
N LEU A 37 9.05 1.23 5.93
CA LEU A 37 8.96 0.04 5.08
C LEU A 37 10.34 -0.35 4.61
N VAL A 38 10.74 -1.61 4.85
CA VAL A 38 12.02 -2.17 4.41
C VAL A 38 11.79 -3.32 3.46
N HIS A 39 12.49 -3.30 2.32
CA HIS A 39 12.47 -4.39 1.36
C HIS A 39 13.89 -4.89 1.09
N VAL A 40 14.12 -6.16 1.41
CA VAL A 40 15.40 -6.84 1.17
C VAL A 40 15.24 -7.84 0.03
N ARG A 41 16.07 -7.72 -1.00
CA ARG A 41 16.09 -8.65 -2.12
C ARG A 41 17.52 -8.86 -2.62
N GLN A 42 17.96 -10.12 -2.64
CA GLN A 42 19.31 -10.49 -3.11
C GLN A 42 20.42 -9.65 -2.46
N GLY A 43 20.38 -9.51 -1.14
CA GLY A 43 21.35 -8.73 -0.38
C GLY A 43 21.23 -7.20 -0.51
N THR A 44 20.30 -6.72 -1.35
CA THR A 44 20.09 -5.29 -1.54
C THR A 44 18.91 -4.81 -0.72
N THR A 45 19.13 -3.85 0.16
CA THR A 45 18.10 -3.21 0.98
C THR A 45 17.63 -1.92 0.32
N THR A 46 16.32 -1.69 0.37
CA THR A 46 15.70 -0.40 0.07
C THR A 46 14.71 -0.10 1.18
N SER A 47 14.67 1.16 1.64
CA SER A 47 13.77 1.56 2.71
C SER A 47 13.22 2.97 2.51
N GLY A 48 12.04 3.23 3.12
CA GLY A 48 11.42 4.55 3.13
C GLY A 48 10.37 4.66 4.22
N VAL A 49 10.16 5.89 4.70
CA VAL A 49 9.08 6.21 5.65
C VAL A 49 7.74 6.23 4.92
N ILE A 50 6.74 5.57 5.48
CA ILE A 50 5.37 5.60 4.96
C ILE A 50 4.77 6.98 5.25
N VAL A 51 4.40 7.70 4.19
CA VAL A 51 3.87 9.08 4.30
C VAL A 51 2.45 9.22 3.77
N GLU A 52 1.94 8.21 3.05
CA GLU A 52 0.57 8.18 2.54
C GLU A 52 0.06 6.75 2.50
N VAL A 53 -1.16 6.54 3.00
CA VAL A 53 -1.86 5.24 2.99
C VAL A 53 -3.33 5.42 2.65
N GLU A 54 -3.96 4.32 2.18
CA GLU A 54 -5.41 4.22 2.01
C GLU A 54 -5.91 2.97 2.74
N ALA A 55 -7.02 3.10 3.49
CA ALA A 55 -7.65 1.98 4.19
C ALA A 55 -8.83 1.45 3.39
N TYR A 56 -8.90 0.13 3.20
CA TYR A 56 -9.96 -0.60 2.53
C TYR A 56 -10.60 -1.58 3.49
N ILE A 57 -11.92 -1.41 3.78
CA ILE A 57 -12.62 -2.06 4.89
C ILE A 57 -13.56 -3.17 4.38
N GLY A 58 -12.97 -4.22 3.82
CA GLY A 58 -13.70 -5.45 3.50
C GLY A 58 -14.79 -5.31 2.43
N GLU A 59 -15.77 -6.23 2.50
CA GLU A 59 -16.82 -6.37 1.48
C GLU A 59 -17.85 -5.23 1.50
N SER A 60 -18.01 -4.55 2.62
CA SER A 60 -18.92 -3.40 2.75
C SER A 60 -18.38 -2.13 2.09
N ASP A 61 -17.09 -2.11 1.74
CA ASP A 61 -16.44 -0.97 1.08
C ASP A 61 -16.49 -1.13 -0.44
N PRO A 62 -17.27 -0.31 -1.17
CA PRO A 62 -17.38 -0.41 -2.63
C PRO A 62 -16.06 -0.21 -3.38
N ALA A 63 -15.08 0.46 -2.77
CA ALA A 63 -13.76 0.68 -3.34
C ALA A 63 -12.80 -0.48 -3.08
N CYS A 64 -13.14 -1.40 -2.17
CA CYS A 64 -12.33 -2.56 -1.88
C CYS A 64 -12.45 -3.63 -2.97
N HIS A 65 -11.35 -4.32 -3.27
CA HIS A 65 -11.36 -5.47 -4.16
C HIS A 65 -12.25 -6.62 -3.66
N ALA A 66 -12.59 -6.63 -2.38
CA ALA A 66 -13.48 -7.61 -1.77
C ALA A 66 -14.98 -7.29 -1.92
N ALA A 67 -15.36 -6.11 -2.39
CA ALA A 67 -16.76 -5.68 -2.53
C ALA A 67 -17.65 -6.65 -3.34
N ARG A 68 -17.05 -7.44 -4.23
CA ARG A 68 -17.73 -8.47 -5.04
C ARG A 68 -17.60 -9.88 -4.48
N GLY A 69 -17.14 -10.01 -3.22
CA GLY A 69 -16.85 -11.29 -2.60
C GLY A 69 -15.50 -11.90 -3.02
N PRO A 70 -15.20 -13.12 -2.56
CA PRO A 70 -13.93 -13.79 -2.77
C PRO A 70 -13.72 -14.22 -4.24
N THR A 71 -12.52 -14.00 -4.73
CA THR A 71 -12.05 -14.44 -6.05
C THR A 71 -10.63 -14.97 -5.95
N SER A 72 -10.15 -15.70 -6.95
CA SER A 72 -8.73 -16.14 -6.98
C SER A 72 -7.74 -14.99 -6.94
N ARG A 73 -8.12 -13.82 -7.45
CA ARG A 73 -7.28 -12.63 -7.46
C ARG A 73 -7.17 -11.97 -6.09
N ASN A 74 -8.28 -11.86 -5.34
CA ASN A 74 -8.32 -11.19 -4.06
C ASN A 74 -8.22 -12.14 -2.86
N ALA A 75 -8.10 -13.45 -3.09
CA ALA A 75 -7.94 -14.45 -2.04
C ALA A 75 -6.89 -14.08 -0.96
N PRO A 76 -5.75 -13.45 -1.29
CA PRO A 76 -4.80 -13.03 -0.25
C PRO A 76 -5.35 -12.01 0.75
N LEU A 77 -6.39 -11.23 0.40
CA LEU A 77 -7.04 -10.30 1.34
C LEU A 77 -7.73 -11.02 2.50
N TYR A 78 -8.23 -12.23 2.26
CA TYR A 78 -8.87 -13.09 3.27
C TYR A 78 -7.86 -13.87 4.11
N GLY A 79 -6.56 -13.66 3.87
CA GLY A 79 -5.47 -14.34 4.54
C GLY A 79 -5.19 -13.81 5.94
N ILE A 80 -4.04 -14.23 6.49
CA ILE A 80 -3.61 -13.81 7.83
C ILE A 80 -3.11 -12.36 7.80
N PRO A 81 -3.39 -11.53 8.84
CA PRO A 81 -2.92 -10.16 8.92
C PRO A 81 -1.39 -10.04 8.86
N GLY A 82 -0.91 -8.92 8.36
CA GLY A 82 0.51 -8.64 8.20
C GLY A 82 1.16 -9.26 6.95
N HIS A 83 0.39 -9.95 6.10
CA HIS A 83 0.85 -10.38 4.79
C HIS A 83 0.71 -9.27 3.76
N ALA A 84 1.59 -9.27 2.76
CA ALA A 84 1.49 -8.36 1.63
C ALA A 84 0.50 -8.90 0.59
N TYR A 85 -0.46 -8.07 0.20
CA TYR A 85 -1.28 -8.25 -0.98
C TYR A 85 -0.77 -7.32 -2.06
N VAL A 86 -0.13 -7.88 -3.09
CA VAL A 86 0.46 -7.11 -4.20
C VAL A 86 -0.27 -7.46 -5.48
N TYR A 87 -0.73 -6.45 -6.21
CA TYR A 87 -1.38 -6.63 -7.48
C TYR A 87 -0.91 -5.62 -8.53
N LEU A 88 -1.09 -6.00 -9.80
CA LEU A 88 -0.77 -5.14 -10.92
C LEU A 88 -2.01 -4.34 -11.30
N ASN A 89 -1.92 -3.00 -11.22
CA ASN A 89 -2.97 -2.07 -11.60
C ASN A 89 -2.68 -1.48 -12.99
N TYR A 90 -3.70 -1.47 -13.87
CA TYR A 90 -3.61 -1.03 -15.28
C TYR A 90 -2.45 -1.68 -16.07
N GLY A 91 -2.03 -2.88 -15.69
CA GLY A 91 -0.87 -3.54 -16.30
C GLY A 91 0.46 -2.82 -16.10
N ILE A 92 0.52 -1.83 -15.21
CA ILE A 92 1.65 -0.88 -15.11
C ILE A 92 2.19 -0.63 -13.72
N HIS A 93 1.36 -0.62 -12.71
CA HIS A 93 1.76 -0.30 -11.36
C HIS A 93 1.57 -1.51 -10.45
N CYS A 94 2.64 -1.94 -9.78
CA CYS A 94 2.52 -2.86 -8.66
C CYS A 94 2.08 -2.05 -7.45
N LEU A 95 0.86 -2.31 -6.97
CA LEU A 95 0.34 -1.72 -5.75
C LEU A 95 0.52 -2.72 -4.60
N MET A 96 0.99 -2.22 -3.46
CA MET A 96 1.28 -3.02 -2.29
C MET A 96 0.35 -2.65 -1.14
N ASN A 97 -0.36 -3.65 -0.65
CA ASN A 97 -1.19 -3.53 0.55
C ASN A 97 -0.65 -4.44 1.64
N VAL A 98 -0.92 -4.10 2.88
CA VAL A 98 -0.78 -5.01 4.01
C VAL A 98 -2.16 -5.43 4.50
N VAL A 99 -2.39 -6.73 4.60
CA VAL A 99 -3.65 -7.30 5.08
C VAL A 99 -3.79 -6.99 6.58
N THR A 100 -4.99 -6.58 6.98
CA THR A 100 -5.34 -6.22 8.35
C THR A 100 -6.54 -7.03 8.83
N GLU A 101 -6.85 -6.89 10.10
CA GLU A 101 -7.94 -7.62 10.77
C GLU A 101 -7.73 -9.13 10.80
N SER A 102 -8.64 -9.87 11.40
CA SER A 102 -8.49 -11.32 11.59
C SER A 102 -8.60 -12.08 10.27
N HIS A 103 -8.04 -13.29 10.26
CA HIS A 103 -8.16 -14.21 9.12
C HIS A 103 -9.62 -14.37 8.67
N GLY A 104 -9.87 -14.23 7.39
CA GLY A 104 -11.22 -14.28 6.80
C GLY A 104 -11.88 -12.91 6.66
N SER A 105 -11.33 -11.85 7.26
CA SER A 105 -11.78 -10.46 7.11
C SER A 105 -10.97 -9.79 5.99
N PRO A 106 -11.57 -9.49 4.82
CA PRO A 106 -10.81 -9.04 3.64
C PRO A 106 -10.53 -7.54 3.66
N ALA A 107 -9.78 -7.10 4.66
CA ALA A 107 -9.42 -5.71 4.85
C ALA A 107 -7.92 -5.49 4.67
N ALA A 108 -7.51 -4.31 4.22
CA ALA A 108 -6.11 -4.00 3.96
C ALA A 108 -5.80 -2.50 3.98
N VAL A 109 -4.54 -2.18 4.18
CA VAL A 109 -4.00 -0.82 4.02
C VAL A 109 -3.08 -0.78 2.81
N LEU A 110 -3.42 0.03 1.82
CA LEU A 110 -2.57 0.33 0.67
C LEU A 110 -1.49 1.33 1.06
N ILE A 111 -0.24 1.00 0.77
CA ILE A 111 0.90 1.92 0.92
C ILE A 111 1.01 2.76 -0.36
N ARG A 112 0.65 4.04 -0.28
CA ARG A 112 0.59 4.95 -1.44
C ARG A 112 1.91 5.61 -1.73
N ALA A 113 2.57 6.12 -0.71
CA ALA A 113 3.82 6.86 -0.89
C ALA A 113 4.81 6.60 0.25
N LEU A 114 6.07 6.62 -0.10
CA LEU A 114 7.21 6.52 0.80
C LEU A 114 8.12 7.74 0.62
N ASP A 115 8.63 8.28 1.72
CA ASP A 115 9.81 9.16 1.68
C ASP A 115 11.06 8.25 1.76
N PRO A 116 11.87 8.14 0.69
CA PRO A 116 12.93 7.15 0.61
C PRO A 116 14.10 7.49 1.54
N ILE A 117 14.60 6.48 2.27
CA ILE A 117 15.76 6.57 3.17
C ILE A 117 16.99 5.92 2.50
N ASP A 118 16.93 4.59 2.27
CA ASP A 118 18.03 3.81 1.75
C ASP A 118 17.74 3.24 0.37
N GLY A 119 18.81 3.06 -0.44
CA GLY A 119 18.72 2.39 -1.72
C GLY A 119 17.99 3.20 -2.80
N VAL A 120 18.01 4.54 -2.73
CA VAL A 120 17.32 5.45 -3.66
C VAL A 120 17.72 5.19 -5.11
N ASP A 121 19.02 4.96 -5.38
CA ASP A 121 19.50 4.67 -6.74
C ASP A 121 19.01 3.31 -7.25
N VAL A 122 18.84 2.33 -6.36
CA VAL A 122 18.22 1.04 -6.70
C VAL A 122 16.76 1.23 -7.07
N MET A 123 16.03 2.03 -6.29
CA MET A 123 14.63 2.36 -6.58
C MET A 123 14.51 3.08 -7.93
N ARG A 124 15.37 4.06 -8.21
CA ARG A 124 15.43 4.78 -9.49
C ARG A 124 15.70 3.83 -10.66
N ARG A 125 16.67 2.94 -10.53
CA ARG A 125 16.99 1.93 -11.57
C ARG A 125 15.85 0.96 -11.81
N ARG A 126 15.19 0.46 -10.76
CA ARG A 126 14.01 -0.43 -10.88
C ARG A 126 12.87 0.26 -11.62
N ARG A 127 12.59 1.53 -11.28
CA ARG A 127 11.57 2.35 -11.95
C ARG A 127 11.89 2.61 -13.42
N ALA A 128 13.14 2.95 -13.75
CA ALA A 128 13.58 3.18 -15.12
C ALA A 128 13.48 1.92 -15.99
N ARG A 129 13.78 0.73 -15.45
CA ARG A 129 13.60 -0.56 -16.15
C ARG A 129 12.12 -0.83 -16.46
N GLN A 130 11.24 -0.55 -15.53
CA GLN A 130 9.80 -0.70 -15.73
C GLN A 130 9.28 0.24 -16.83
N ALA A 131 9.81 1.45 -16.92
CA ALA A 131 9.47 2.40 -17.98
C ALA A 131 10.00 1.97 -19.37
N LYS A 132 11.20 1.37 -19.43
CA LYS A 132 11.80 0.90 -20.69
C LYS A 132 11.16 -0.37 -21.26
N GLY A 133 10.62 -1.25 -20.44
CA GLY A 133 9.89 -2.46 -20.87
C GLY A 133 8.56 -2.16 -21.57
N ARG A 134 8.21 -0.91 -21.73
CA ARG A 134 6.95 -0.41 -22.30
C ARG A 134 7.20 0.39 -23.57
N ARG A 135 7.37 -0.30 -24.67
CA ARG A 135 7.12 0.28 -25.99
C ARG A 135 5.63 0.22 -26.30
N ARG A 136 4.83 1.14 -25.73
CA ARG A 136 3.58 1.66 -26.30
C ARG A 136 3.34 3.06 -25.71
N PRO A 137 3.03 4.07 -26.52
CA PRO A 137 2.79 5.42 -26.04
C PRO A 137 1.37 5.50 -25.46
N ALA A 138 1.23 5.32 -24.15
CA ALA A 138 0.06 5.74 -23.44
C ALA A 138 0.44 7.00 -22.64
N ARG A 139 -0.35 8.05 -22.79
CA ARG A 139 -0.17 9.36 -22.18
C ARG A 139 0.12 9.23 -20.69
N ARG A 140 1.25 9.79 -20.32
CA ARG A 140 1.85 9.86 -19.01
C ARG A 140 0.94 10.59 -18.02
N ARG A 141 0.42 9.90 -17.00
CA ARG A 141 0.23 10.51 -15.69
C ARG A 141 1.07 9.72 -14.69
N LEU A 142 2.10 10.36 -14.18
CA LEU A 142 2.89 9.87 -13.05
C LEU A 142 1.99 9.92 -11.81
N ILE A 143 1.62 8.75 -11.31
CA ILE A 143 1.15 8.61 -9.94
C ILE A 143 2.34 8.10 -9.13
N THR A 144 3.25 8.95 -8.84
CA THR A 144 4.23 8.86 -7.75
C THR A 144 4.95 10.19 -7.70
N SER A 145 4.33 11.16 -7.06
CA SER A 145 5.11 12.27 -6.53
C SER A 145 5.98 11.67 -5.41
N ILE A 146 7.29 11.70 -5.58
CA ILE A 146 8.19 11.65 -4.44
C ILE A 146 8.00 13.01 -3.77
N PRO A 147 7.41 13.09 -2.56
CA PRO A 147 7.29 14.38 -1.90
C PRO A 147 8.70 14.88 -1.62
N SER A 148 8.96 16.16 -1.94
CA SER A 148 10.10 16.89 -1.43
C SER A 148 10.05 16.87 0.11
N ARG A 149 11.20 16.86 0.77
CA ARG A 149 11.32 17.00 2.23
C ARG A 149 10.33 18.05 2.75
N GLY A 150 9.42 17.64 3.61
CA GLY A 150 8.44 18.53 4.24
C GLY A 150 6.97 18.20 4.04
N SER A 151 6.60 17.17 3.26
CA SER A 151 5.19 16.79 3.12
C SER A 151 4.67 16.11 4.39
N ARG A 152 3.57 16.64 4.92
CA ARG A 152 2.84 15.99 6.02
C ARG A 152 2.26 14.66 5.55
N ALA A 153 2.37 13.65 6.40
CA ALA A 153 1.71 12.36 6.17
C ALA A 153 0.20 12.54 5.95
N ARG A 154 -0.33 11.85 4.95
CA ARG A 154 -1.77 11.87 4.64
C ARG A 154 -2.33 10.47 4.74
N THR A 155 -3.46 10.35 5.39
CA THR A 155 -4.29 9.15 5.38
C THR A 155 -5.50 9.41 4.50
N ARG A 156 -5.73 8.57 3.51
CA ARG A 156 -6.96 8.58 2.70
C ARG A 156 -7.83 7.41 3.12
N MET A 157 -9.09 7.69 3.34
CA MET A 157 -10.10 6.69 3.68
C MET A 157 -10.92 6.38 2.44
N ALA A 158 -10.98 5.13 2.03
CA ALA A 158 -11.74 4.70 0.85
C ALA A 158 -13.20 4.42 1.17
N ALA A 159 -13.56 4.15 2.42
CA ALA A 159 -14.94 3.97 2.85
C ALA A 159 -15.41 5.19 3.64
N GLY A 160 -16.62 5.66 3.31
CA GLY A 160 -17.17 6.90 3.79
C GLY A 160 -17.13 7.06 5.30
N ASP A 161 -16.34 7.98 5.74
CA ASP A 161 -16.54 8.66 7.00
C ASP A 161 -17.82 9.50 6.84
N PRO A 162 -18.89 9.22 7.57
CA PRO A 162 -20.15 9.96 7.43
C PRO A 162 -20.03 11.44 7.83
N SER A 163 -18.88 11.88 8.36
CA SER A 163 -18.60 13.27 8.72
C SER A 163 -17.96 14.08 7.58
N ARG A 164 -17.63 13.46 6.42
CA ARG A 164 -17.08 14.16 5.26
C ARG A 164 -17.83 13.82 3.99
N SER A 165 -18.75 14.69 3.61
CA SER A 165 -19.44 14.71 2.32
C SER A 165 -18.50 15.21 1.21
N ASP A 166 -17.42 14.50 0.92
CA ASP A 166 -16.56 14.81 -0.22
C ASP A 166 -16.78 13.77 -1.32
N THR A 167 -17.86 14.00 -2.06
CA THR A 167 -18.34 13.18 -3.19
C THR A 167 -17.43 13.27 -4.42
N THR A 168 -16.33 14.01 -4.35
CA THR A 168 -15.51 14.36 -5.52
C THR A 168 -14.36 13.39 -5.81
N LEU A 169 -13.99 12.52 -4.88
CA LEU A 169 -12.82 11.64 -5.03
C LEU A 169 -13.11 10.29 -5.70
N ASN A 170 -14.39 9.89 -5.80
CA ASN A 170 -14.77 8.60 -6.40
C ASN A 170 -14.89 8.62 -7.94
N ARG A 171 -14.82 9.77 -8.60
CA ARG A 171 -14.98 9.87 -10.07
C ARG A 171 -13.69 9.70 -10.88
N GLU A 172 -12.52 9.82 -10.27
CA GLU A 172 -11.26 9.72 -11.03
C GLU A 172 -10.69 8.29 -11.13
N TRP A 173 -11.31 7.29 -10.46
CA TRP A 173 -10.74 5.94 -10.34
C TRP A 173 -11.63 4.81 -10.90
N MET A 174 -12.76 5.12 -11.51
CA MET A 174 -13.55 4.12 -12.24
C MET A 174 -13.29 4.21 -13.75
N PRO A 175 -13.16 3.03 -14.41
CA PRO A 175 -13.07 2.96 -15.88
C PRO A 175 -14.39 3.33 -16.55
#